data_95fb20c1613528b30eea8cbe2e1dd2ba
#
_entry.id   95fb20c1613528b30eea8cbe2e1dd2ba
#
_cell.length_a   1.000
_cell.length_b   1.000
_cell.length_c   1.000
_cell.angle_alpha   90.00
_cell.angle_beta   90.00
_cell.angle_gamma   90.00
#
_symmetry.space_group_name_H-M   'P 1'
#
loop_
_entity.id
_entity.type
_entity.pdbx_description
1 polymer ?
#
loop_
_entity_poly.entity_id
_entity_poly.type
_entity_poly.pdbx_seq_one_letter_code
_entity_poly.pdbx_strand_id
1 'polypeptide(L)'
;MKSNQIDMTTGAIFPKLMKFSIPLMLSSILQLFFNAADVVVVGRFAGDNSLAAVGSTSSLVNFLVNTVLGISIGCNVVAANFTGCGDSKKVSLTVHTSFVLSLLCGVFISVVGVLFSRQILIIMDAPEEVLPLSALYLRIYFCGIFPSVVYNFGSALLRAKGDTKRPLYILFVSGILNVVLNLVFVIKFNLDVAGVAWATVISQTLSAVCVLFILLTENDDFKLDLKRLCLNSDILAKILKIGLPAGFQSSLFSFSNMVIQSTVNSFGAVAVAGSSASQSIEGFVYISMNSIAQGSLTFVSQNVGAKKIDRVKRVVLTSLFSVCIVGAVIGGICILFSRQLFSFFTANHLVIEKASERFLVICSTYFTCGIMDVMANSLRGMGRSLMPAVMTLIFVCGSRLIYLFTVFKLPGLYSFGNIFLSYPISWIITFLMLLFSFIFVISKEK
;
A
#
# COMPACT_ATOMS: atom_id res chain seq x y z
N MET A 1 22.67 -14.99 15.80
CA MET A 1 21.59 -15.23 14.81
C MET A 1 22.15 -14.97 13.43
N LYS A 2 22.03 -15.90 12.45
CA LYS A 2 22.44 -15.66 11.07
C LYS A 2 21.69 -14.42 10.57
N SER A 3 22.41 -13.43 10.07
CA SER A 3 21.83 -12.20 9.52
C SER A 3 20.79 -12.53 8.45
N ASN A 4 19.53 -12.17 8.66
CA ASN A 4 18.45 -12.27 7.65
C ASN A 4 18.60 -11.22 6.53
N GLN A 5 19.69 -10.47 6.54
CA GLN A 5 19.98 -9.42 5.58
C GLN A 5 20.24 -9.97 4.19
N ILE A 6 19.65 -9.33 3.20
CA ILE A 6 19.91 -9.57 1.79
C ILE A 6 20.83 -8.45 1.29
N ASP A 7 22.09 -8.77 0.96
CA ASP A 7 22.95 -7.84 0.21
C ASP A 7 22.40 -7.66 -1.20
N MET A 8 21.96 -6.45 -1.51
CA MET A 8 21.32 -6.11 -2.79
C MET A 8 22.31 -5.62 -3.83
N THR A 9 23.56 -5.32 -3.41
CA THR A 9 24.58 -4.69 -4.27
C THR A 9 25.47 -5.68 -4.98
N THR A 10 25.39 -6.99 -4.64
CA THR A 10 26.23 -8.06 -5.23
C THR A 10 25.39 -9.28 -5.63
N GLY A 11 25.99 -10.23 -6.32
CA GLY A 11 25.40 -11.54 -6.66
C GLY A 11 24.19 -11.50 -7.61
N ALA A 12 23.50 -12.64 -7.75
CA ALA A 12 22.34 -12.80 -8.63
C ALA A 12 21.13 -11.98 -8.15
N ILE A 13 20.50 -11.23 -9.06
CA ILE A 13 19.41 -10.28 -8.73
C ILE A 13 18.10 -11.04 -8.50
N PHE A 14 17.68 -11.88 -9.44
CA PHE A 14 16.38 -12.54 -9.42
C PHE A 14 16.10 -13.35 -8.13
N PRO A 15 16.97 -14.27 -7.68
CA PRO A 15 16.72 -15.02 -6.46
C PRO A 15 16.64 -14.13 -5.22
N LYS A 16 17.48 -13.09 -5.15
CA LYS A 16 17.50 -12.14 -4.04
C LYS A 16 16.25 -11.27 -4.04
N LEU A 17 15.80 -10.81 -5.21
CA LEU A 17 14.57 -10.04 -5.36
C LEU A 17 13.35 -10.86 -4.94
N MET A 18 13.26 -12.13 -5.36
CA MET A 18 12.17 -13.00 -4.94
C MET A 18 12.20 -13.30 -3.44
N LYS A 19 13.39 -13.59 -2.88
CA LYS A 19 13.56 -13.81 -1.44
C LYS A 19 13.15 -12.59 -0.60
N PHE A 20 13.29 -11.39 -1.17
CA PHE A 20 12.86 -10.13 -0.53
C PHE A 20 11.35 -9.87 -0.72
N SER A 21 10.82 -10.09 -1.95
CA SER A 21 9.45 -9.73 -2.31
C SER A 21 8.41 -10.71 -1.79
N ILE A 22 8.72 -12.02 -1.69
CA ILE A 22 7.78 -13.03 -1.20
C ILE A 22 7.30 -12.75 0.24
N PRO A 23 8.17 -12.44 1.22
CA PRO A 23 7.69 -12.07 2.56
C PRO A 23 6.86 -10.78 2.57
N LEU A 24 7.16 -9.80 1.70
CA LEU A 24 6.34 -8.59 1.55
C LEU A 24 4.95 -8.92 1.01
N MET A 25 4.89 -9.79 0.00
CA MET A 25 3.63 -10.26 -0.57
C MET A 25 2.78 -10.97 0.50
N LEU A 26 3.38 -11.90 1.24
CA LEU A 26 2.68 -12.60 2.33
C LEU A 26 2.21 -11.63 3.42
N SER A 27 3.01 -10.62 3.79
CA SER A 27 2.61 -9.59 4.75
C SER A 27 1.38 -8.82 4.28
N SER A 28 1.34 -8.42 3.02
CA SER A 28 0.24 -7.64 2.47
C SER A 28 -1.02 -8.49 2.25
N ILE A 29 -0.89 -9.76 1.89
CA ILE A 29 -2.00 -10.72 1.83
C ILE A 29 -2.59 -10.94 3.23
N LEU A 30 -1.75 -11.14 4.25
CA LEU A 30 -2.20 -11.26 5.64
C LEU A 30 -2.97 -10.02 6.10
N GLN A 31 -2.51 -8.81 5.75
CA GLN A 31 -3.25 -7.58 6.06
C GLN A 31 -4.63 -7.56 5.42
N LEU A 32 -4.78 -8.01 4.16
CA LEU A 32 -6.10 -8.13 3.53
C LEU A 32 -7.01 -9.10 4.29
N PHE A 33 -6.49 -10.26 4.69
CA PHE A 33 -7.28 -11.24 5.46
C PHE A 33 -7.70 -10.70 6.82
N PHE A 34 -6.83 -9.98 7.53
CA PHE A 34 -7.16 -9.40 8.83
C PHE A 34 -8.21 -8.29 8.69
N ASN A 35 -8.08 -7.41 7.70
CA ASN A 35 -9.10 -6.39 7.42
C ASN A 35 -10.45 -7.03 7.04
N ALA A 36 -10.44 -8.11 6.26
CA ALA A 36 -11.66 -8.84 5.94
C ALA A 36 -12.28 -9.50 7.18
N ALA A 37 -11.45 -10.07 8.07
CA ALA A 37 -11.93 -10.64 9.34
C ALA A 37 -12.58 -9.58 10.24
N ASP A 38 -12.00 -8.38 10.33
CA ASP A 38 -12.58 -7.25 11.07
C ASP A 38 -14.00 -6.94 10.58
N VAL A 39 -14.17 -6.81 9.26
CA VAL A 39 -15.48 -6.53 8.63
C VAL A 39 -16.47 -7.65 8.86
N VAL A 40 -16.05 -8.92 8.76
CA VAL A 40 -16.91 -10.09 9.00
C VAL A 40 -17.35 -10.16 10.45
N VAL A 41 -16.46 -9.92 11.41
CA VAL A 41 -16.80 -9.93 12.83
C VAL A 41 -17.81 -8.83 13.16
N VAL A 42 -17.58 -7.61 12.66
CA VAL A 42 -18.53 -6.49 12.85
C VAL A 42 -19.89 -6.83 12.23
N GLY A 43 -19.92 -7.25 10.96
CA GLY A 43 -21.17 -7.50 10.23
C GLY A 43 -21.98 -8.66 10.81
N ARG A 44 -21.33 -9.71 11.38
CA ARG A 44 -22.06 -10.85 11.95
C ARG A 44 -22.50 -10.68 13.40
N PHE A 45 -21.74 -9.91 14.19
CA PHE A 45 -21.92 -9.91 15.65
C PHE A 45 -22.23 -8.52 16.23
N ALA A 46 -21.94 -7.41 15.53
CA ALA A 46 -22.20 -6.06 16.01
C ALA A 46 -23.38 -5.37 15.31
N GLY A 47 -23.96 -6.00 14.28
CA GLY A 47 -25.15 -5.51 13.56
C GLY A 47 -24.86 -4.48 12.46
N ASP A 48 -25.92 -4.17 11.69
CA ASP A 48 -25.81 -3.38 10.43
C ASP A 48 -25.33 -1.94 10.66
N ASN A 49 -25.77 -1.28 11.74
CA ASN A 49 -25.33 0.08 12.06
C ASN A 49 -23.83 0.15 12.38
N SER A 50 -23.30 -0.86 13.05
CA SER A 50 -21.88 -0.98 13.36
C SER A 50 -21.05 -1.24 12.10
N LEU A 51 -21.56 -2.08 11.20
CA LEU A 51 -20.95 -2.33 9.90
C LEU A 51 -20.93 -1.06 9.03
N ALA A 52 -22.06 -0.33 8.99
CA ALA A 52 -22.15 0.95 8.28
C ALA A 52 -21.20 2.00 8.87
N ALA A 53 -21.03 2.02 10.20
CA ALA A 53 -20.11 2.94 10.88
C ALA A 53 -18.66 2.68 10.50
N VAL A 54 -18.21 1.42 10.51
CA VAL A 54 -16.84 1.04 10.08
C VAL A 54 -16.65 1.33 8.59
N GLY A 55 -17.65 1.00 7.76
CA GLY A 55 -17.62 1.23 6.32
C GLY A 55 -17.47 2.72 5.95
N SER A 56 -18.25 3.60 6.60
CA SER A 56 -18.20 5.05 6.34
C SER A 56 -16.87 5.69 6.68
N THR A 57 -16.12 5.11 7.63
CA THR A 57 -14.81 5.62 8.06
C THR A 57 -13.64 5.13 7.20
N SER A 58 -13.84 4.05 6.44
CA SER A 58 -12.78 3.33 5.71
C SER A 58 -12.00 4.23 4.74
N SER A 59 -12.68 5.14 4.04
CA SER A 59 -12.03 6.05 3.07
C SER A 59 -11.04 7.00 3.76
N LEU A 60 -11.43 7.56 4.91
CA LEU A 60 -10.58 8.45 5.71
C LEU A 60 -9.38 7.69 6.28
N VAL A 61 -9.63 6.52 6.86
CA VAL A 61 -8.58 5.66 7.41
C VAL A 61 -7.56 5.30 6.32
N ASN A 62 -8.03 4.85 5.15
CA ASN A 62 -7.15 4.51 4.02
C ASN A 62 -6.35 5.71 3.52
N PHE A 63 -6.94 6.89 3.44
CA PHE A 63 -6.23 8.12 3.05
C PHE A 63 -5.07 8.41 4.00
N LEU A 64 -5.31 8.37 5.30
CA LEU A 64 -4.29 8.64 6.32
C LEU A 64 -3.20 7.58 6.34
N VAL A 65 -3.58 6.30 6.30
CA VAL A 65 -2.63 5.18 6.25
C VAL A 65 -1.75 5.28 5.00
N ASN A 66 -2.32 5.57 3.83
CA ASN A 66 -1.55 5.73 2.60
C ASN A 66 -0.59 6.93 2.65
N THR A 67 -0.98 8.03 3.31
CA THR A 67 -0.08 9.17 3.51
C THR A 67 1.11 8.80 4.38
N VAL A 68 0.87 8.10 5.49
CA VAL A 68 1.92 7.60 6.41
C VAL A 68 2.85 6.61 5.68
N LEU A 69 2.27 5.67 4.93
CA LEU A 69 3.03 4.73 4.11
C LEU A 69 3.92 5.46 3.10
N GLY A 70 3.40 6.50 2.45
CA GLY A 70 4.19 7.34 1.55
C GLY A 70 5.43 7.93 2.23
N ILE A 71 5.27 8.53 3.42
CA ILE A 71 6.41 9.09 4.15
C ILE A 71 7.38 7.98 4.57
N SER A 72 6.89 6.81 4.99
CA SER A 72 7.74 5.67 5.35
C SER A 72 8.55 5.12 4.16
N ILE A 73 8.03 5.24 2.91
CA ILE A 73 8.79 4.94 1.69
C ILE A 73 10.00 5.88 1.59
N GLY A 74 9.84 7.16 1.93
CA GLY A 74 10.95 8.11 1.99
C GLY A 74 12.07 7.66 2.95
N CYS A 75 11.68 7.18 4.14
CA CYS A 75 12.65 6.61 5.11
C CYS A 75 13.36 5.39 4.54
N ASN A 76 12.63 4.48 3.89
CA ASN A 76 13.22 3.30 3.24
C ASN A 76 14.27 3.70 2.19
N VAL A 77 13.91 4.59 1.27
CA VAL A 77 14.80 5.01 0.17
C VAL A 77 16.06 5.70 0.69
N VAL A 78 15.93 6.62 1.65
CA VAL A 78 17.09 7.35 2.20
C VAL A 78 18.00 6.40 2.98
N ALA A 79 17.45 5.53 3.83
CA ALA A 79 18.21 4.54 4.56
C ALA A 79 18.90 3.53 3.62
N ALA A 80 18.17 3.01 2.62
CA ALA A 80 18.72 2.07 1.63
C ALA A 80 19.85 2.71 0.80
N ASN A 81 19.72 3.98 0.42
CA ASN A 81 20.74 4.71 -0.31
C ASN A 81 22.03 4.83 0.51
N PHE A 82 21.94 5.28 1.78
CA PHE A 82 23.12 5.39 2.63
C PHE A 82 23.72 4.03 3.00
N THR A 83 22.90 2.98 3.11
CA THR A 83 23.39 1.59 3.24
C THR A 83 24.22 1.19 2.02
N GLY A 84 23.73 1.52 0.82
CA GLY A 84 24.47 1.29 -0.42
C GLY A 84 25.77 2.08 -0.52
N CYS A 85 25.80 3.30 0.01
CA CYS A 85 27.03 4.12 0.10
C CYS A 85 28.05 3.57 1.12
N GLY A 86 27.63 2.70 2.05
CA GLY A 86 28.49 2.29 3.18
C GLY A 86 28.69 3.40 4.23
N ASP A 87 27.82 4.41 4.28
CA ASP A 87 27.94 5.55 5.20
C ASP A 87 27.18 5.24 6.51
N SER A 88 27.82 4.50 7.39
CA SER A 88 27.27 4.10 8.71
C SER A 88 26.73 5.26 9.53
N LYS A 89 27.41 6.44 9.49
CA LYS A 89 26.93 7.60 10.24
C LYS A 89 25.59 8.11 9.73
N LYS A 90 25.43 8.22 8.39
CA LYS A 90 24.18 8.69 7.81
C LYS A 90 23.07 7.65 7.89
N VAL A 91 23.39 6.34 7.88
CA VAL A 91 22.40 5.29 8.19
C VAL A 91 21.86 5.49 9.61
N SER A 92 22.74 5.59 10.60
CA SER A 92 22.34 5.82 11.99
C SER A 92 21.53 7.11 12.16
N LEU A 93 21.97 8.23 11.58
CA LEU A 93 21.21 9.49 11.59
C LEU A 93 19.83 9.34 10.93
N THR A 94 19.72 8.54 9.85
CA THR A 94 18.44 8.28 9.20
C THR A 94 17.51 7.48 10.10
N VAL A 95 18.02 6.46 10.80
CA VAL A 95 17.23 5.68 11.77
C VAL A 95 16.66 6.58 12.86
N HIS A 96 17.49 7.40 13.50
CA HIS A 96 17.06 8.30 14.58
C HIS A 96 16.08 9.38 14.07
N THR A 97 16.38 10.02 12.94
CA THR A 97 15.49 11.01 12.32
C THR A 97 14.14 10.40 11.92
N SER A 98 14.14 9.19 11.34
CA SER A 98 12.90 8.48 10.96
C SER A 98 12.07 8.12 12.18
N PHE A 99 12.71 7.70 13.27
CA PHE A 99 12.00 7.38 14.52
C PHE A 99 11.37 8.64 15.13
N VAL A 100 12.12 9.74 15.27
CA VAL A 100 11.57 11.02 15.77
C VAL A 100 10.44 11.51 14.88
N LEU A 101 10.59 11.42 13.55
CA LEU A 101 9.55 11.78 12.60
C LEU A 101 8.29 10.92 12.77
N SER A 102 8.44 9.61 13.03
CA SER A 102 7.31 8.73 13.30
C SER A 102 6.54 9.11 14.56
N LEU A 103 7.24 9.53 15.62
CA LEU A 103 6.63 10.04 16.85
C LEU A 103 5.84 11.33 16.57
N LEU A 104 6.47 12.30 15.89
CA LEU A 104 5.84 13.58 15.57
C LEU A 104 4.60 13.40 14.68
N CYS A 105 4.72 12.63 13.60
CA CYS A 105 3.58 12.33 12.71
C CYS A 105 2.49 11.57 13.45
N GLY A 106 2.85 10.56 14.23
CA GLY A 106 1.90 9.75 15.00
C GLY A 106 1.12 10.58 16.00
N VAL A 107 1.81 11.40 16.81
CA VAL A 107 1.17 12.31 17.77
C VAL A 107 0.29 13.34 17.06
N PHE A 108 0.79 13.97 16.00
CA PHE A 108 0.04 14.97 15.25
C PHE A 108 -1.29 14.39 14.69
N ILE A 109 -1.20 13.25 13.99
CA ILE A 109 -2.38 12.60 13.41
C ILE A 109 -3.33 12.12 14.52
N SER A 110 -2.80 11.59 15.61
CA SER A 110 -3.60 11.14 16.76
C SER A 110 -4.38 12.30 17.36
N VAL A 111 -3.72 13.39 17.70
CA VAL A 111 -4.35 14.58 18.31
C VAL A 111 -5.39 15.19 17.39
N VAL A 112 -5.02 15.46 16.13
CA VAL A 112 -5.95 16.04 15.14
C VAL A 112 -7.12 15.10 14.89
N GLY A 113 -6.86 13.80 14.72
CA GLY A 113 -7.90 12.81 14.46
C GLY A 113 -8.89 12.67 15.62
N VAL A 114 -8.42 12.61 16.85
CA VAL A 114 -9.29 12.50 18.03
C VAL A 114 -10.16 13.77 18.21
N LEU A 115 -9.56 14.95 18.06
CA LEU A 115 -10.26 16.22 18.24
C LEU A 115 -11.30 16.48 17.16
N PHE A 116 -10.96 16.18 15.90
CA PHE A 116 -11.79 16.53 14.74
C PHE A 116 -12.56 15.35 14.13
N SER A 117 -12.54 14.15 14.73
CA SER A 117 -13.20 12.95 14.18
C SER A 117 -14.67 13.18 13.81
N ARG A 118 -15.45 13.84 14.67
CA ARG A 118 -16.86 14.13 14.42
C ARG A 118 -17.05 15.16 13.30
N GLN A 119 -16.26 16.23 13.30
CA GLN A 119 -16.31 17.29 12.30
C GLN A 119 -15.96 16.74 10.89
N ILE A 120 -14.95 15.88 10.82
CA ILE A 120 -14.56 15.24 9.56
C ILE A 120 -15.69 14.39 9.02
N LEU A 121 -16.38 13.60 9.87
CA LEU A 121 -17.51 12.77 9.46
C LEU A 121 -18.71 13.61 8.99
N ILE A 122 -18.97 14.76 9.62
CA ILE A 122 -20.01 15.70 9.17
C ILE A 122 -19.67 16.27 7.79
N ILE A 123 -18.41 16.65 7.55
CA ILE A 123 -17.95 17.12 6.23
C ILE A 123 -18.03 16.02 5.15
N MET A 124 -17.96 14.75 5.57
CA MET A 124 -18.11 13.59 4.69
C MET A 124 -19.56 13.17 4.46
N ASP A 125 -20.54 13.95 4.95
CA ASP A 125 -21.98 13.63 4.86
C ASP A 125 -22.34 12.24 5.44
N ALA A 126 -21.69 11.86 6.55
CA ALA A 126 -22.01 10.61 7.22
C ALA A 126 -23.45 10.63 7.75
N PRO A 127 -24.27 9.57 7.55
CA PRO A 127 -25.65 9.52 8.01
C PRO A 127 -25.76 9.75 9.52
N GLU A 128 -26.74 10.55 9.95
CA GLU A 128 -26.92 10.92 11.37
C GLU A 128 -27.09 9.71 12.30
N GLU A 129 -27.72 8.65 11.81
CA GLU A 129 -27.97 7.41 12.56
C GLU A 129 -26.67 6.67 12.95
N VAL A 130 -25.65 6.71 12.09
CA VAL A 130 -24.37 6.02 12.31
C VAL A 130 -23.26 6.94 12.81
N LEU A 131 -23.49 8.27 12.78
CA LEU A 131 -22.51 9.28 13.16
C LEU A 131 -21.91 9.08 14.57
N PRO A 132 -22.69 8.75 15.62
CA PRO A 132 -22.14 8.52 16.95
C PRO A 132 -21.19 7.31 16.99
N LEU A 133 -21.55 6.21 16.35
CA LEU A 133 -20.74 4.98 16.29
C LEU A 133 -19.49 5.18 15.46
N SER A 134 -19.61 5.85 14.31
CA SER A 134 -18.47 6.20 13.44
C SER A 134 -17.48 7.13 14.16
N ALA A 135 -17.98 8.13 14.89
CA ALA A 135 -17.14 9.04 15.65
C ALA A 135 -16.43 8.34 16.83
N LEU A 136 -17.09 7.41 17.51
CA LEU A 136 -16.50 6.58 18.56
C LEU A 136 -15.40 5.69 17.98
N TYR A 137 -15.69 4.98 16.89
CA TYR A 137 -14.71 4.14 16.18
C TYR A 137 -13.46 4.94 15.79
N LEU A 138 -13.65 6.08 15.12
CA LEU A 138 -12.54 6.94 14.67
C LEU A 138 -11.71 7.48 15.84
N ARG A 139 -12.35 7.91 16.93
CA ARG A 139 -11.62 8.40 18.11
C ARG A 139 -10.70 7.33 18.69
N ILE A 140 -11.20 6.11 18.85
CA ILE A 140 -10.39 4.99 19.35
C ILE A 140 -9.30 4.65 18.34
N TYR A 141 -9.63 4.58 17.05
CA TYR A 141 -8.67 4.31 15.99
C TYR A 141 -7.53 5.35 15.96
N PHE A 142 -7.87 6.64 16.09
CA PHE A 142 -6.87 7.71 16.12
C PHE A 142 -5.99 7.69 17.38
N CYS A 143 -6.51 7.24 18.54
CA CYS A 143 -5.66 6.96 19.69
C CYS A 143 -4.62 5.89 19.37
N GLY A 144 -4.96 4.91 18.56
CA GLY A 144 -4.08 3.80 18.16
C GLY A 144 -3.28 4.02 16.88
N ILE A 145 -3.42 5.14 16.19
CA ILE A 145 -2.66 5.38 14.93
C ILE A 145 -1.18 5.61 15.20
N PHE A 146 -0.83 6.16 16.36
CA PHE A 146 0.56 6.37 16.77
C PHE A 146 1.40 5.08 16.72
N PRO A 147 1.02 3.96 17.34
CA PRO A 147 1.73 2.69 17.19
C PRO A 147 1.83 2.22 15.74
N SER A 148 0.76 2.38 14.94
CA SER A 148 0.76 2.00 13.53
C SER A 148 1.81 2.78 12.73
N VAL A 149 1.94 4.08 12.97
CA VAL A 149 2.98 4.92 12.34
C VAL A 149 4.37 4.42 12.73
N VAL A 150 4.62 4.16 13.99
CA VAL A 150 5.92 3.65 14.48
C VAL A 150 6.25 2.31 13.82
N TYR A 151 5.29 1.39 13.75
CA TYR A 151 5.48 0.11 13.06
C TYR A 151 5.83 0.29 11.57
N ASN A 152 5.12 1.16 10.84
CA ASN A 152 5.36 1.39 9.42
C ASN A 152 6.75 1.97 9.13
N PHE A 153 7.19 2.93 9.93
CA PHE A 153 8.52 3.52 9.81
C PHE A 153 9.62 2.51 10.18
N GLY A 154 9.46 1.79 11.29
CA GLY A 154 10.40 0.74 11.69
C GLY A 154 10.51 -0.39 10.66
N SER A 155 9.38 -0.84 10.13
CA SER A 155 9.35 -1.84 9.04
C SER A 155 10.02 -1.31 7.77
N ALA A 156 9.88 -0.02 7.44
CA ALA A 156 10.55 0.60 6.31
C ALA A 156 12.08 0.60 6.48
N LEU A 157 12.57 0.85 7.69
CA LEU A 157 14.01 0.77 8.02
C LEU A 157 14.53 -0.68 7.92
N LEU A 158 13.79 -1.66 8.43
CA LEU A 158 14.16 -3.08 8.27
C LEU A 158 14.19 -3.49 6.81
N ARG A 159 13.23 -3.04 5.98
CA ARG A 159 13.25 -3.27 4.53
C ARG A 159 14.47 -2.61 3.87
N ALA A 160 14.84 -1.39 4.28
CA ALA A 160 16.04 -0.70 3.76
C ALA A 160 17.32 -1.49 4.02
N LYS A 161 17.38 -2.19 5.16
CA LYS A 161 18.45 -3.10 5.55
C LYS A 161 18.46 -4.42 4.74
N GLY A 162 17.34 -4.76 4.09
CA GLY A 162 17.17 -6.02 3.36
C GLY A 162 16.47 -7.12 4.16
N ASP A 163 15.79 -6.78 5.26
CA ASP A 163 15.04 -7.72 6.08
C ASP A 163 13.54 -7.50 5.93
N THR A 164 12.90 -8.43 5.25
CA THR A 164 11.43 -8.47 5.08
C THR A 164 10.76 -9.57 5.90
N LYS A 165 11.55 -10.49 6.48
CA LYS A 165 11.00 -11.61 7.24
C LYS A 165 10.54 -11.21 8.63
N ARG A 166 11.35 -10.40 9.34
CA ARG A 166 10.97 -9.95 10.69
C ARG A 166 9.68 -9.13 10.69
N PRO A 167 9.45 -8.14 9.80
CA PRO A 167 8.15 -7.49 9.65
C PRO A 167 7.00 -8.46 9.37
N LEU A 168 7.20 -9.50 8.55
CA LEU A 168 6.19 -10.53 8.30
C LEU A 168 5.80 -11.28 9.58
N TYR A 169 6.77 -11.74 10.36
CA TYR A 169 6.49 -12.46 11.61
C TYR A 169 5.77 -11.59 12.64
N ILE A 170 6.17 -10.31 12.76
CA ILE A 170 5.48 -9.36 13.65
C ILE A 170 4.01 -9.25 13.22
N LEU A 171 3.76 -9.02 11.93
CA LEU A 171 2.41 -8.85 11.40
C LEU A 171 1.57 -10.11 11.55
N PHE A 172 2.15 -11.29 11.38
CA PHE A 172 1.47 -12.57 11.57
C PHE A 172 0.98 -12.73 13.03
N VAL A 173 1.87 -12.50 13.99
CA VAL A 173 1.52 -12.62 15.42
C VAL A 173 0.49 -11.56 15.84
N SER A 174 0.71 -10.31 15.45
CA SER A 174 -0.22 -9.22 15.78
C SER A 174 -1.58 -9.36 15.10
N GLY A 175 -1.61 -9.90 13.88
CA GLY A 175 -2.85 -10.14 13.17
C GLY A 175 -3.68 -11.27 13.78
N ILE A 176 -3.05 -12.37 14.22
CA ILE A 176 -3.75 -13.41 14.98
C ILE A 176 -4.31 -12.82 16.27
N LEU A 177 -3.52 -12.03 17.00
CA LEU A 177 -3.99 -11.35 18.20
C LEU A 177 -5.19 -10.43 17.90
N ASN A 178 -5.15 -9.68 16.80
CA ASN A 178 -6.25 -8.81 16.37
C ASN A 178 -7.54 -9.60 16.19
N VAL A 179 -7.52 -10.71 15.43
CA VAL A 179 -8.71 -11.55 15.21
C VAL A 179 -9.23 -12.13 16.52
N VAL A 180 -8.36 -12.63 17.39
CA VAL A 180 -8.78 -13.16 18.70
C VAL A 180 -9.43 -12.07 19.56
N LEU A 181 -8.80 -10.90 19.63
CA LEU A 181 -9.33 -9.77 20.41
C LEU A 181 -10.66 -9.26 19.84
N ASN A 182 -10.82 -9.22 18.50
CA ASN A 182 -12.09 -8.87 17.87
C ASN A 182 -13.22 -9.80 18.34
N LEU A 183 -12.99 -11.11 18.28
CA LEU A 183 -13.99 -12.08 18.74
C LEU A 183 -14.30 -11.93 20.24
N VAL A 184 -13.28 -11.73 21.07
CA VAL A 184 -13.46 -11.57 22.52
C VAL A 184 -14.21 -10.27 22.82
N PHE A 185 -13.81 -9.15 22.26
CA PHE A 185 -14.40 -7.85 22.59
C PHE A 185 -15.80 -7.68 22.02
N VAL A 186 -16.06 -8.17 20.80
CA VAL A 186 -17.36 -8.04 20.17
C VAL A 186 -18.34 -9.08 20.73
N ILE A 187 -17.94 -10.37 20.85
CA ILE A 187 -18.88 -11.44 21.23
C ILE A 187 -19.02 -11.54 22.75
N LYS A 188 -17.90 -11.51 23.51
CA LYS A 188 -17.95 -11.75 24.96
C LYS A 188 -18.23 -10.48 25.76
N PHE A 189 -17.67 -9.33 25.33
CA PHE A 189 -17.83 -8.06 26.03
C PHE A 189 -18.89 -7.15 25.41
N ASN A 190 -19.48 -7.50 24.26
CA ASN A 190 -20.49 -6.73 23.54
C ASN A 190 -20.09 -5.26 23.31
N LEU A 191 -18.81 -5.02 22.94
CA LEU A 191 -18.28 -3.67 22.73
C LEU A 191 -18.51 -3.13 21.32
N ASP A 192 -19.23 -3.86 20.47
CA ASP A 192 -19.57 -3.45 19.09
C ASP A 192 -18.38 -2.87 18.32
N VAL A 193 -18.53 -1.70 17.68
CA VAL A 193 -17.46 -1.00 16.94
C VAL A 193 -16.26 -0.64 17.81
N ALA A 194 -16.48 -0.33 19.09
CA ALA A 194 -15.40 0.00 20.01
C ALA A 194 -14.50 -1.21 20.26
N GLY A 195 -15.07 -2.42 20.28
CA GLY A 195 -14.33 -3.67 20.43
C GLY A 195 -13.32 -3.88 19.31
N VAL A 196 -13.75 -3.70 18.07
CA VAL A 196 -12.88 -3.85 16.90
C VAL A 196 -11.81 -2.75 16.86
N ALA A 197 -12.17 -1.51 17.19
CA ALA A 197 -11.20 -0.43 17.25
C ALA A 197 -10.12 -0.71 18.30
N TRP A 198 -10.48 -1.14 19.51
CA TRP A 198 -9.51 -1.49 20.56
C TRP A 198 -8.66 -2.72 20.20
N ALA A 199 -9.24 -3.74 19.57
CA ALA A 199 -8.47 -4.90 19.08
C ALA A 199 -7.39 -4.47 18.08
N THR A 200 -7.72 -3.56 17.16
CA THR A 200 -6.77 -2.98 16.20
C THR A 200 -5.69 -2.17 16.92
N VAL A 201 -6.05 -1.31 17.87
CA VAL A 201 -5.08 -0.52 18.65
C VAL A 201 -4.09 -1.40 19.41
N ILE A 202 -4.59 -2.44 20.09
CA ILE A 202 -3.73 -3.34 20.89
C ILE A 202 -2.79 -4.13 19.97
N SER A 203 -3.29 -4.67 18.86
CA SER A 203 -2.47 -5.44 17.92
C SER A 203 -1.43 -4.57 17.21
N GLN A 204 -1.76 -3.34 16.84
CA GLN A 204 -0.81 -2.38 16.28
C GLN A 204 0.23 -1.94 17.33
N THR A 205 -0.16 -1.81 18.59
CA THR A 205 0.77 -1.53 19.69
C THR A 205 1.77 -2.67 19.87
N LEU A 206 1.32 -3.92 19.83
CA LEU A 206 2.21 -5.07 19.83
C LEU A 206 3.20 -5.03 18.65
N SER A 207 2.71 -4.72 17.45
CA SER A 207 3.58 -4.59 16.28
C SER A 207 4.64 -3.50 16.45
N ALA A 208 4.26 -2.34 17.01
CA ALA A 208 5.18 -1.25 17.28
C ALA A 208 6.24 -1.63 18.32
N VAL A 209 5.81 -2.26 19.42
CA VAL A 209 6.73 -2.73 20.47
C VAL A 209 7.73 -3.75 19.91
N CYS A 210 7.26 -4.71 19.12
CA CYS A 210 8.14 -5.72 18.51
C CYS A 210 9.16 -5.09 17.54
N VAL A 211 8.74 -4.17 16.66
CA VAL A 211 9.68 -3.53 15.73
C VAL A 211 10.68 -2.63 16.46
N LEU A 212 10.24 -1.93 17.51
CA LEU A 212 11.13 -1.13 18.36
C LEU A 212 12.14 -2.01 19.10
N PHE A 213 11.69 -3.11 19.69
CA PHE A 213 12.58 -4.07 20.34
C PHE A 213 13.66 -4.57 19.38
N ILE A 214 13.31 -4.88 18.13
CA ILE A 214 14.28 -5.26 17.12
C ILE A 214 15.29 -4.14 16.88
N LEU A 215 14.83 -2.91 16.63
CA LEU A 215 15.72 -1.78 16.35
C LEU A 215 16.63 -1.42 17.54
N LEU A 216 16.14 -1.56 18.76
CA LEU A 216 16.93 -1.32 19.98
C LEU A 216 18.00 -2.39 20.21
N THR A 217 17.73 -3.63 19.82
CA THR A 217 18.63 -4.78 20.01
C THR A 217 19.55 -5.08 18.83
N GLU A 218 19.44 -4.32 17.73
CA GLU A 218 20.37 -4.42 16.61
C GLU A 218 21.81 -4.09 17.06
N ASN A 219 22.78 -4.75 16.41
CA ASN A 219 24.20 -4.55 16.69
C ASN A 219 24.96 -3.86 15.56
N ASP A 220 24.23 -3.27 14.61
CA ASP A 220 24.79 -2.58 13.45
C ASP A 220 24.29 -1.14 13.34
N ASP A 221 24.52 -0.50 12.19
CA ASP A 221 24.20 0.91 11.93
C ASP A 221 22.70 1.24 12.01
N PHE A 222 21.83 0.22 11.99
CA PHE A 222 20.37 0.34 12.17
C PHE A 222 19.95 0.31 13.64
N LYS A 223 20.90 0.23 14.58
CA LYS A 223 20.59 0.31 16.01
C LYS A 223 19.97 1.65 16.36
N LEU A 224 18.80 1.60 16.98
CA LEU A 224 18.16 2.76 17.59
C LEU A 224 18.74 2.97 19.00
N ASP A 225 19.33 4.12 19.25
CA ASP A 225 19.78 4.54 20.59
C ASP A 225 18.92 5.69 21.08
N LEU A 226 18.08 5.44 22.07
CA LEU A 226 17.16 6.45 22.62
C LEU A 226 17.90 7.66 23.25
N LYS A 227 19.19 7.51 23.58
CA LYS A 227 20.00 8.63 24.10
C LYS A 227 20.53 9.54 22.99
N ARG A 228 20.50 9.08 21.73
CA ARG A 228 21.04 9.80 20.57
C ARG A 228 19.93 10.25 19.60
N LEU A 229 18.70 10.37 20.10
CA LEU A 229 17.60 10.84 19.27
C LEU A 229 17.89 12.23 18.74
N CYS A 230 17.80 12.39 17.42
CA CYS A 230 18.02 13.66 16.75
C CYS A 230 17.10 13.78 15.53
N LEU A 231 16.71 14.99 15.21
CA LEU A 231 16.00 15.35 14.00
C LEU A 231 16.98 16.10 13.09
N ASN A 232 17.64 15.37 12.19
CA ASN A 232 18.57 16.00 11.27
C ASN A 232 17.79 16.62 10.09
N SER A 233 17.93 17.93 9.90
CA SER A 233 17.17 18.69 8.88
C SER A 233 17.42 18.24 7.45
N ASP A 234 18.67 17.89 7.12
CA ASP A 234 19.02 17.45 5.75
C ASP A 234 18.44 16.09 5.41
N ILE A 235 18.47 15.17 6.39
CA ILE A 235 17.87 13.85 6.24
C ILE A 235 16.35 13.94 6.21
N LEU A 236 15.76 14.75 7.08
CA LEU A 236 14.33 15.02 7.11
C LEU A 236 13.86 15.58 5.76
N ALA A 237 14.54 16.58 5.23
CA ALA A 237 14.22 17.15 3.92
C ALA A 237 14.26 16.11 2.80
N LYS A 238 15.26 15.20 2.81
CA LYS A 238 15.33 14.08 1.85
C LYS A 238 14.19 13.10 2.00
N ILE A 239 13.84 12.72 3.23
CA ILE A 239 12.72 11.82 3.52
C ILE A 239 11.41 12.41 3.03
N LEU A 240 11.13 13.67 3.35
CA LEU A 240 9.90 14.36 2.97
C LEU A 240 9.83 14.61 1.45
N LYS A 241 10.94 14.97 0.81
CA LYS A 241 11.02 15.15 -0.65
C LYS A 241 10.66 13.88 -1.43
N ILE A 242 10.90 12.71 -0.85
CA ILE A 242 10.56 11.42 -1.45
C ILE A 242 9.18 10.96 -0.98
N GLY A 243 8.92 11.05 0.31
CA GLY A 243 7.76 10.47 0.95
C GLY A 243 6.46 11.22 0.69
N LEU A 244 6.47 12.55 0.74
CA LEU A 244 5.25 13.34 0.51
C LEU A 244 4.67 13.15 -0.90
N PRO A 245 5.45 13.25 -1.99
CA PRO A 245 4.91 12.97 -3.31
C PRO A 245 4.40 11.53 -3.47
N ALA A 246 5.04 10.55 -2.82
CA ALA A 246 4.60 9.16 -2.86
C ALA A 246 3.25 8.95 -2.14
N GLY A 247 3.05 9.55 -0.97
CA GLY A 247 1.78 9.53 -0.25
C GLY A 247 0.67 10.24 -1.00
N PHE A 248 0.95 11.42 -1.53
CA PHE A 248 -0.01 12.19 -2.32
C PHE A 248 -0.46 11.45 -3.59
N GLN A 249 0.47 10.78 -4.28
CA GLN A 249 0.14 9.97 -5.45
C GLN A 249 -0.87 8.86 -5.12
N SER A 250 -0.73 8.18 -3.98
CA SER A 250 -1.66 7.12 -3.56
C SER A 250 -3.09 7.66 -3.36
N SER A 251 -3.21 8.88 -2.84
CA SER A 251 -4.50 9.57 -2.65
C SER A 251 -5.16 9.96 -3.98
N LEU A 252 -4.36 10.38 -4.96
CA LEU A 252 -4.85 10.73 -6.30
C LEU A 252 -5.37 9.51 -7.08
N PHE A 253 -4.78 8.33 -6.88
CA PHE A 253 -5.31 7.09 -7.44
C PHE A 253 -6.74 6.82 -6.94
N SER A 254 -6.98 7.04 -5.66
CA SER A 254 -8.32 6.87 -5.07
C SER A 254 -9.36 7.77 -5.72
N PHE A 255 -9.00 9.03 -6.00
CA PHE A 255 -9.88 9.97 -6.72
C PHE A 255 -10.23 9.47 -8.13
N SER A 256 -9.23 9.04 -8.90
CA SER A 256 -9.47 8.49 -10.24
C SER A 256 -10.39 7.26 -10.22
N ASN A 257 -10.21 6.37 -9.25
CA ASN A 257 -11.07 5.20 -9.08
C ASN A 257 -12.52 5.57 -8.70
N MET A 258 -12.71 6.67 -7.95
CA MET A 258 -14.05 7.19 -7.62
C MET A 258 -14.82 7.61 -8.87
N VAL A 259 -14.18 8.26 -9.83
CA VAL A 259 -14.84 8.67 -11.10
C VAL A 259 -15.26 7.43 -11.91
N ILE A 260 -14.39 6.42 -11.98
CA ILE A 260 -14.73 5.16 -12.64
C ILE A 260 -15.90 4.47 -11.93
N GLN A 261 -15.90 4.44 -10.59
CA GLN A 261 -16.97 3.87 -9.79
C GLN A 261 -18.30 4.59 -10.03
N SER A 262 -18.29 5.91 -10.17
CA SER A 262 -19.49 6.68 -10.54
C SER A 262 -20.07 6.23 -11.89
N THR A 263 -19.21 5.96 -12.88
CA THR A 263 -19.64 5.41 -14.17
C THR A 263 -20.17 3.99 -14.03
N VAL A 264 -19.54 3.14 -13.19
CA VAL A 264 -20.05 1.78 -12.89
C VAL A 264 -21.43 1.84 -12.26
N ASN A 265 -21.67 2.78 -11.36
CA ASN A 265 -22.95 2.95 -10.67
C ASN A 265 -24.12 3.22 -11.62
N SER A 266 -23.87 3.88 -12.77
CA SER A 266 -24.90 4.13 -13.77
C SER A 266 -25.41 2.87 -14.49
N PHE A 267 -24.70 1.73 -14.38
CA PHE A 267 -25.11 0.42 -14.92
C PHE A 267 -25.96 -0.41 -13.96
N GLY A 268 -26.31 0.13 -12.79
CA GLY A 268 -27.24 -0.47 -11.83
C GLY A 268 -26.59 -1.41 -10.82
N ALA A 269 -27.42 -1.88 -9.86
CA ALA A 269 -26.96 -2.62 -8.69
C ALA A 269 -26.21 -3.92 -8.99
N VAL A 270 -26.62 -4.66 -10.02
CA VAL A 270 -25.97 -5.91 -10.44
C VAL A 270 -24.54 -5.64 -10.92
N ALA A 271 -24.33 -4.58 -11.69
CA ALA A 271 -23.03 -4.16 -12.19
C ALA A 271 -22.10 -3.70 -11.03
N VAL A 272 -22.64 -2.96 -10.08
CA VAL A 272 -21.92 -2.52 -8.87
C VAL A 272 -21.49 -3.73 -8.03
N ALA A 273 -22.40 -4.67 -7.78
CA ALA A 273 -22.08 -5.89 -7.01
C ALA A 273 -21.02 -6.74 -7.72
N GLY A 274 -21.14 -6.94 -9.04
CA GLY A 274 -20.15 -7.65 -9.84
C GLY A 274 -18.78 -6.96 -9.83
N SER A 275 -18.78 -5.63 -9.98
CA SER A 275 -17.55 -4.83 -9.90
C SER A 275 -16.86 -4.97 -8.55
N SER A 276 -17.60 -4.97 -7.44
CA SER A 276 -17.05 -5.11 -6.09
C SER A 276 -16.46 -6.50 -5.84
N ALA A 277 -17.14 -7.55 -6.31
CA ALA A 277 -16.63 -8.92 -6.24
C ALA A 277 -15.32 -9.08 -7.03
N SER A 278 -15.26 -8.51 -8.23
CA SER A 278 -14.04 -8.49 -9.06
C SER A 278 -12.89 -7.78 -8.36
N GLN A 279 -13.11 -6.58 -7.81
CA GLN A 279 -12.09 -5.80 -7.10
C GLN A 279 -11.48 -6.56 -5.93
N SER A 280 -12.28 -7.37 -5.21
CA SER A 280 -11.79 -8.16 -4.08
C SER A 280 -10.73 -9.18 -4.52
N ILE A 281 -10.90 -9.82 -5.68
CA ILE A 281 -9.93 -10.78 -6.21
C ILE A 281 -8.76 -10.06 -6.90
N GLU A 282 -9.04 -8.98 -7.66
CA GLU A 282 -8.01 -8.12 -8.28
C GLU A 282 -6.98 -7.65 -7.24
N GLY A 283 -7.41 -7.37 -6.00
CA GLY A 283 -6.53 -6.96 -4.91
C GLY A 283 -5.40 -7.95 -4.61
N PHE A 284 -5.65 -9.26 -4.67
CA PHE A 284 -4.62 -10.28 -4.46
C PHE A 284 -3.58 -10.29 -5.59
N VAL A 285 -4.03 -10.14 -6.83
CA VAL A 285 -3.13 -10.07 -7.99
C VAL A 285 -2.27 -8.80 -7.92
N TYR A 286 -2.89 -7.66 -7.59
CA TYR A 286 -2.19 -6.37 -7.44
C TYR A 286 -1.11 -6.43 -6.37
N ILE A 287 -1.43 -6.91 -5.17
CA ILE A 287 -0.48 -6.98 -4.04
C ILE A 287 0.74 -7.83 -4.39
N SER A 288 0.54 -8.91 -5.13
CA SER A 288 1.63 -9.78 -5.56
C SER A 288 2.63 -9.05 -6.46
N MET A 289 2.13 -8.26 -7.42
CA MET A 289 2.96 -7.45 -8.30
C MET A 289 3.58 -6.25 -7.58
N ASN A 290 2.81 -5.55 -6.74
CA ASN A 290 3.27 -4.38 -5.99
C ASN A 290 4.42 -4.74 -5.04
N SER A 291 4.43 -5.95 -4.47
CA SER A 291 5.53 -6.42 -3.61
C SER A 291 6.87 -6.51 -4.36
N ILE A 292 6.85 -6.87 -5.65
CA ILE A 292 8.03 -6.85 -6.51
C ILE A 292 8.46 -5.41 -6.81
N ALA A 293 7.50 -4.52 -7.06
CA ALA A 293 7.77 -3.11 -7.29
C ALA A 293 8.41 -2.43 -6.07
N GLN A 294 7.95 -2.75 -4.85
CA GLN A 294 8.59 -2.30 -3.61
C GLN A 294 9.98 -2.92 -3.41
N GLY A 295 10.18 -4.16 -3.82
CA GLY A 295 11.50 -4.78 -3.89
C GLY A 295 12.44 -4.00 -4.81
N SER A 296 11.98 -3.68 -6.03
CA SER A 296 12.73 -2.86 -6.99
C SER A 296 13.15 -1.52 -6.40
N LEU A 297 12.26 -0.81 -5.70
CA LEU A 297 12.56 0.46 -5.02
C LEU A 297 13.78 0.33 -4.10
N THR A 298 13.80 -0.66 -3.22
CA THR A 298 14.86 -0.83 -2.23
C THR A 298 16.18 -1.26 -2.89
N PHE A 299 16.12 -2.21 -3.84
CA PHE A 299 17.29 -2.66 -4.60
C PHE A 299 17.91 -1.54 -5.44
N VAL A 300 17.08 -0.75 -6.13
CA VAL A 300 17.53 0.43 -6.89
C VAL A 300 18.20 1.42 -5.96
N SER A 301 17.58 1.75 -4.82
CA SER A 301 18.11 2.74 -3.89
C SER A 301 19.47 2.35 -3.33
N GLN A 302 19.67 1.08 -2.92
CA GLN A 302 20.99 0.60 -2.48
C GLN A 302 22.03 0.64 -3.60
N ASN A 303 21.66 0.27 -4.83
CA ASN A 303 22.60 0.26 -5.95
C ASN A 303 22.94 1.68 -6.45
N VAL A 304 22.01 2.63 -6.35
CA VAL A 304 22.30 4.06 -6.58
C VAL A 304 23.29 4.58 -5.55
N GLY A 305 23.06 4.28 -4.27
CA GLY A 305 24.01 4.63 -3.21
C GLY A 305 25.39 4.04 -3.42
N ALA A 306 25.47 2.79 -3.87
CA ALA A 306 26.73 2.12 -4.22
C ALA A 306 27.34 2.61 -5.54
N LYS A 307 26.74 3.58 -6.24
CA LYS A 307 27.16 4.09 -7.57
C LYS A 307 27.23 3.00 -8.66
N LYS A 308 26.44 1.93 -8.53
CA LYS A 308 26.40 0.79 -9.48
C LYS A 308 25.27 0.96 -10.50
N ILE A 309 25.36 2.00 -11.35
CA ILE A 309 24.29 2.38 -12.29
C ILE A 309 23.95 1.25 -13.29
N ASP A 310 24.93 0.50 -13.78
CA ASP A 310 24.66 -0.64 -14.67
C ASP A 310 23.91 -1.76 -13.95
N ARG A 311 24.13 -1.92 -12.64
CA ARG A 311 23.35 -2.86 -11.84
C ARG A 311 21.92 -2.36 -11.59
N VAL A 312 21.72 -1.04 -11.46
CA VAL A 312 20.37 -0.44 -11.39
C VAL A 312 19.54 -0.83 -12.60
N LYS A 313 20.10 -0.71 -13.83
CA LYS A 313 19.41 -1.13 -15.06
C LYS A 313 19.02 -2.61 -15.03
N ARG A 314 19.95 -3.49 -14.60
CA ARG A 314 19.68 -4.93 -14.49
C ARG A 314 18.61 -5.23 -13.43
N VAL A 315 18.61 -4.52 -12.30
CA VAL A 315 17.58 -4.65 -11.27
C VAL A 315 16.21 -4.30 -11.85
N VAL A 316 16.10 -3.16 -12.55
CA VAL A 316 14.83 -2.71 -13.15
C VAL A 316 14.33 -3.72 -14.19
N LEU A 317 15.21 -4.17 -15.11
CA LEU A 317 14.85 -5.17 -16.12
C LEU A 317 14.41 -6.49 -15.48
N THR A 318 15.13 -6.97 -14.46
CA THR A 318 14.76 -8.19 -13.73
C THR A 318 13.41 -8.01 -13.02
N SER A 319 13.14 -6.85 -12.43
CA SER A 319 11.87 -6.55 -11.77
C SER A 319 10.72 -6.48 -12.76
N LEU A 320 10.92 -5.86 -13.93
CA LEU A 320 9.92 -5.82 -15.01
C LEU A 320 9.58 -7.22 -15.50
N PHE A 321 10.59 -8.06 -15.76
CA PHE A 321 10.37 -9.44 -16.15
C PHE A 321 9.65 -10.24 -15.06
N SER A 322 10.06 -10.09 -13.82
CA SER A 322 9.44 -10.78 -12.67
C SER A 322 7.98 -10.41 -12.49
N VAL A 323 7.64 -9.13 -12.61
CA VAL A 323 6.25 -8.66 -12.44
C VAL A 323 5.35 -9.13 -13.59
N CYS A 324 5.89 -9.21 -14.82
CA CYS A 324 5.16 -9.78 -15.95
C CYS A 324 4.84 -11.27 -15.72
N ILE A 325 5.81 -12.06 -15.27
CA ILE A 325 5.59 -13.48 -14.98
C ILE A 325 4.57 -13.64 -13.84
N VAL A 326 4.76 -12.95 -12.73
CA VAL A 326 3.86 -13.08 -11.58
C VAL A 326 2.45 -12.59 -11.93
N GLY A 327 2.31 -11.47 -12.63
CA GLY A 327 1.03 -10.95 -13.10
C GLY A 327 0.33 -11.89 -14.08
N ALA A 328 1.06 -12.45 -15.04
CA ALA A 328 0.52 -13.40 -16.01
C ALA A 328 0.13 -14.73 -15.36
N VAL A 329 0.96 -15.29 -14.46
CA VAL A 329 0.69 -16.57 -13.81
C VAL A 329 -0.47 -16.44 -12.83
N ILE A 330 -0.41 -15.49 -11.88
CA ILE A 330 -1.47 -15.34 -10.87
C ILE A 330 -2.75 -14.84 -11.54
N GLY A 331 -2.68 -13.83 -12.42
CA GLY A 331 -3.82 -13.33 -13.17
C GLY A 331 -4.46 -14.41 -14.05
N GLY A 332 -3.66 -15.21 -14.76
CA GLY A 332 -4.11 -16.32 -15.58
C GLY A 332 -4.82 -17.41 -14.76
N ILE A 333 -4.24 -17.82 -13.62
CA ILE A 333 -4.88 -18.76 -12.70
C ILE A 333 -6.22 -18.21 -12.21
N CYS A 334 -6.25 -16.96 -11.77
CA CYS A 334 -7.48 -16.33 -11.30
C CYS A 334 -8.55 -16.20 -12.41
N ILE A 335 -8.16 -15.95 -13.68
CA ILE A 335 -9.08 -15.91 -14.81
C ILE A 335 -9.67 -17.31 -15.06
N LEU A 336 -8.84 -18.36 -15.07
CA LEU A 336 -9.29 -19.74 -15.28
C LEU A 336 -10.33 -20.19 -14.24
N PHE A 337 -10.15 -19.78 -13.00
CA PHE A 337 -11.04 -20.13 -11.88
C PHE A 337 -12.01 -19.00 -11.50
N SER A 338 -12.19 -17.99 -12.35
CA SER A 338 -12.94 -16.76 -12.02
C SER A 338 -14.38 -17.05 -11.58
N ARG A 339 -15.11 -17.93 -12.30
CA ARG A 339 -16.50 -18.28 -11.96
C ARG A 339 -16.58 -18.94 -10.57
N GLN A 340 -15.68 -19.87 -10.28
CA GLN A 340 -15.61 -20.53 -8.97
C GLN A 340 -15.29 -19.53 -7.86
N LEU A 341 -14.31 -18.64 -8.11
CA LEU A 341 -13.94 -17.61 -7.15
C LEU A 341 -15.10 -16.65 -6.87
N PHE A 342 -15.84 -16.23 -7.91
CA PHE A 342 -17.00 -15.34 -7.71
C PHE A 342 -18.20 -16.05 -7.05
N SER A 343 -18.36 -17.36 -7.26
CA SER A 343 -19.42 -18.13 -6.59
C SER A 343 -19.30 -18.15 -5.05
N PHE A 344 -18.10 -17.92 -4.49
CA PHE A 344 -17.93 -17.71 -3.05
C PHE A 344 -18.55 -16.41 -2.53
N PHE A 345 -18.70 -15.40 -3.39
CA PHE A 345 -19.24 -14.09 -3.01
C PHE A 345 -20.76 -14.01 -3.21
N THR A 346 -21.29 -14.71 -4.23
CA THR A 346 -22.71 -14.63 -4.60
C THR A 346 -23.16 -15.85 -5.38
N ALA A 347 -24.43 -16.23 -5.21
CA ALA A 347 -25.10 -17.24 -6.03
C ALA A 347 -25.80 -16.63 -7.26
N ASN A 348 -25.87 -15.31 -7.38
CA ASN A 348 -26.54 -14.64 -8.49
C ASN A 348 -25.69 -14.69 -9.77
N HIS A 349 -26.15 -15.44 -10.77
CA HIS A 349 -25.46 -15.62 -12.05
C HIS A 349 -25.18 -14.30 -12.80
N LEU A 350 -26.08 -13.33 -12.74
CA LEU A 350 -25.90 -12.04 -13.41
C LEU A 350 -24.77 -11.24 -12.76
N VAL A 351 -24.61 -11.31 -11.44
CA VAL A 351 -23.51 -10.68 -10.70
C VAL A 351 -22.18 -11.36 -11.06
N ILE A 352 -22.16 -12.70 -11.14
CA ILE A 352 -20.96 -13.47 -11.52
C ILE A 352 -20.55 -13.12 -12.96
N GLU A 353 -21.50 -12.96 -13.89
CA GLU A 353 -21.23 -12.58 -15.25
C GLU A 353 -20.57 -11.18 -15.32
N LYS A 354 -21.15 -10.19 -14.65
CA LYS A 354 -20.59 -8.82 -14.58
C LYS A 354 -19.23 -8.79 -13.90
N ALA A 355 -19.03 -9.58 -12.83
CA ALA A 355 -17.73 -9.72 -12.20
C ALA A 355 -16.70 -10.29 -13.18
N SER A 356 -17.07 -11.35 -13.92
CA SER A 356 -16.19 -11.99 -14.90
C SER A 356 -15.85 -11.08 -16.08
N GLU A 357 -16.81 -10.28 -16.57
CA GLU A 357 -16.61 -9.31 -17.65
C GLU A 357 -15.55 -8.27 -17.26
N ARG A 358 -15.69 -7.65 -16.08
CA ARG A 358 -14.68 -6.73 -15.56
C ARG A 358 -13.33 -7.41 -15.35
N PHE A 359 -13.34 -8.56 -14.69
CA PHE A 359 -12.15 -9.29 -14.29
C PHE A 359 -11.29 -9.72 -15.49
N LEU A 360 -11.94 -10.17 -16.57
CA LEU A 360 -11.26 -10.56 -17.79
C LEU A 360 -10.48 -9.39 -18.39
N VAL A 361 -11.11 -8.21 -18.52
CA VAL A 361 -10.47 -7.02 -19.09
C VAL A 361 -9.29 -6.56 -18.24
N ILE A 362 -9.46 -6.50 -16.92
CA ILE A 362 -8.42 -6.00 -16.02
C ILE A 362 -7.30 -7.03 -15.85
N CYS A 363 -7.60 -8.27 -15.47
CA CYS A 363 -6.57 -9.26 -15.15
C CYS A 363 -5.76 -9.74 -16.35
N SER A 364 -6.34 -9.78 -17.56
CA SER A 364 -5.57 -10.08 -18.79
C SER A 364 -4.48 -9.05 -19.09
N THR A 365 -4.67 -7.82 -18.63
CA THR A 365 -3.76 -6.69 -18.87
C THR A 365 -3.07 -6.19 -17.61
N TYR A 366 -3.28 -6.83 -16.45
CA TYR A 366 -2.85 -6.31 -15.15
C TYR A 366 -1.32 -6.24 -15.01
N PHE A 367 -0.58 -7.07 -15.73
CA PHE A 367 0.88 -6.96 -15.80
C PHE A 367 1.34 -5.57 -16.27
N THR A 368 0.54 -4.84 -17.06
CA THR A 368 0.85 -3.46 -17.48
C THR A 368 0.81 -2.48 -16.31
N CYS A 369 -0.09 -2.68 -15.33
CA CYS A 369 -0.06 -1.97 -14.05
C CYS A 369 1.23 -2.27 -13.29
N GLY A 370 1.59 -3.56 -13.21
CA GLY A 370 2.80 -3.98 -12.51
C GLY A 370 4.09 -3.39 -13.09
N ILE A 371 4.24 -3.34 -14.43
CA ILE A 371 5.41 -2.72 -15.07
C ILE A 371 5.43 -1.20 -14.83
N MET A 372 4.28 -0.53 -14.86
CA MET A 372 4.17 0.88 -14.50
C MET A 372 4.63 1.12 -13.06
N ASP A 373 4.17 0.30 -12.10
CA ASP A 373 4.54 0.42 -10.68
C ASP A 373 6.04 0.16 -10.45
N VAL A 374 6.64 -0.81 -11.14
CA VAL A 374 8.09 -1.06 -11.10
C VAL A 374 8.86 0.17 -11.56
N MET A 375 8.45 0.82 -12.65
CA MET A 375 9.11 2.03 -13.16
C MET A 375 8.97 3.21 -12.19
N ALA A 376 7.76 3.42 -11.65
CA ALA A 376 7.51 4.47 -10.66
C ALA A 376 8.34 4.27 -9.39
N ASN A 377 8.38 3.03 -8.86
CA ASN A 377 9.18 2.71 -7.68
C ASN A 377 10.69 2.75 -7.95
N SER A 378 11.14 2.41 -9.15
CA SER A 378 12.55 2.54 -9.56
C SER A 378 13.01 4.01 -9.57
N LEU A 379 12.20 4.92 -10.14
CA LEU A 379 12.48 6.36 -10.11
C LEU A 379 12.48 6.91 -8.67
N ARG A 380 11.55 6.45 -7.81
CA ARG A 380 11.57 6.78 -6.38
C ARG A 380 12.83 6.28 -5.70
N GLY A 381 13.26 5.05 -6.00
CA GLY A 381 14.51 4.46 -5.50
C GLY A 381 15.75 5.26 -5.90
N MET A 382 15.70 5.96 -7.04
CA MET A 382 16.71 6.93 -7.46
C MET A 382 16.58 8.31 -6.78
N GLY A 383 15.64 8.48 -5.83
CA GLY A 383 15.38 9.75 -5.15
C GLY A 383 14.53 10.75 -5.96
N ARG A 384 13.95 10.34 -7.10
CA ARG A 384 13.15 11.20 -8.01
C ARG A 384 11.64 10.94 -7.83
N SER A 385 11.11 11.14 -6.62
CA SER A 385 9.72 10.78 -6.30
C SER A 385 8.67 11.72 -6.88
N LEU A 386 8.98 13.00 -7.08
CA LEU A 386 8.05 13.97 -7.65
C LEU A 386 7.68 13.63 -9.09
N MET A 387 8.65 13.16 -9.87
CA MET A 387 8.47 12.82 -11.27
C MET A 387 7.38 11.74 -11.49
N PRO A 388 7.46 10.52 -10.88
CA PRO A 388 6.39 9.54 -11.02
C PRO A 388 5.06 10.01 -10.42
N ALA A 389 5.06 10.84 -9.37
CA ALA A 389 3.81 11.36 -8.81
C ALA A 389 3.07 12.27 -9.81
N VAL A 390 3.77 13.22 -10.42
CA VAL A 390 3.19 14.13 -11.42
C VAL A 390 2.78 13.37 -12.69
N MET A 391 3.61 12.45 -13.18
CA MET A 391 3.27 11.65 -14.36
C MET A 391 2.06 10.76 -14.13
N THR A 392 1.95 10.14 -12.98
CA THR A 392 0.77 9.34 -12.64
C THR A 392 -0.48 10.20 -12.57
N LEU A 393 -0.40 11.39 -11.98
CA LEU A 393 -1.53 12.32 -11.94
C LEU A 393 -2.00 12.68 -13.36
N ILE A 394 -1.08 13.08 -14.22
CA ILE A 394 -1.43 13.56 -15.57
C ILE A 394 -1.89 12.38 -16.43
N PHE A 395 -1.12 11.29 -16.49
CA PHE A 395 -1.33 10.23 -17.46
C PHE A 395 -2.27 9.12 -16.96
N VAL A 396 -2.34 8.80 -15.66
CA VAL A 396 -3.34 7.85 -15.17
C VAL A 396 -4.69 8.56 -14.98
N CYS A 397 -4.75 9.62 -14.19
CA CYS A 397 -6.03 10.28 -13.92
C CYS A 397 -6.54 11.00 -15.18
N GLY A 398 -5.68 11.76 -15.87
CA GLY A 398 -6.07 12.50 -17.06
C GLY A 398 -6.55 11.61 -18.20
N SER A 399 -5.82 10.54 -18.55
CA SER A 399 -6.23 9.66 -19.64
C SER A 399 -7.53 8.91 -19.34
N ARG A 400 -7.78 8.51 -18.10
CA ARG A 400 -9.04 7.88 -17.69
C ARG A 400 -10.21 8.82 -17.83
N LEU A 401 -10.06 10.08 -17.39
CA LEU A 401 -11.09 11.11 -17.57
C LEU A 401 -11.36 11.36 -19.06
N ILE A 402 -10.31 11.58 -19.86
CA ILE A 402 -10.45 11.77 -21.31
C ILE A 402 -11.18 10.57 -21.92
N TYR A 403 -10.76 9.35 -21.61
CA TYR A 403 -11.40 8.14 -22.14
C TYR A 403 -12.90 8.09 -21.81
N LEU A 404 -13.27 8.29 -20.53
CA LEU A 404 -14.67 8.20 -20.07
C LEU A 404 -15.56 9.32 -20.64
N PHE A 405 -15.01 10.53 -20.81
CA PHE A 405 -15.80 11.65 -21.33
C PHE A 405 -15.85 11.77 -22.85
N THR A 406 -14.96 11.06 -23.57
CA THR A 406 -14.87 11.11 -25.04
C THR A 406 -15.13 9.73 -25.66
N VAL A 407 -14.14 8.84 -25.63
CA VAL A 407 -14.14 7.55 -26.34
C VAL A 407 -15.28 6.64 -25.88
N PHE A 408 -15.47 6.53 -24.55
CA PHE A 408 -16.51 5.67 -23.97
C PHE A 408 -17.94 6.06 -24.40
N LYS A 409 -18.17 7.34 -24.71
CA LYS A 409 -19.48 7.84 -25.16
C LYS A 409 -19.76 7.63 -26.65
N LEU A 410 -18.81 7.11 -27.43
CA LEU A 410 -19.01 6.86 -28.85
C LEU A 410 -20.01 5.72 -29.06
N PRO A 411 -20.85 5.78 -30.14
CA PRO A 411 -21.79 4.72 -30.47
C PRO A 411 -21.07 3.36 -30.60
N GLY A 412 -21.61 2.34 -29.93
CA GLY A 412 -21.05 0.98 -29.92
C GLY A 412 -19.98 0.73 -28.84
N LEU A 413 -19.44 1.77 -28.17
CA LEU A 413 -18.47 1.61 -27.08
C LEU A 413 -19.09 1.77 -25.67
N TYR A 414 -20.35 2.19 -25.58
CA TYR A 414 -21.05 2.35 -24.31
C TYR A 414 -21.50 0.99 -23.76
N SER A 415 -20.60 0.27 -23.10
CA SER A 415 -20.86 -1.02 -22.47
C SER A 415 -20.11 -1.16 -21.15
N PHE A 416 -20.61 -2.01 -20.25
CA PHE A 416 -20.02 -2.20 -18.93
C PHE A 416 -18.53 -2.62 -19.00
N GLY A 417 -18.20 -3.59 -19.86
CA GLY A 417 -16.81 -4.06 -20.02
C GLY A 417 -15.86 -2.99 -20.55
N ASN A 418 -16.34 -2.12 -21.45
CA ASN A 418 -15.52 -1.08 -22.06
C ASN A 418 -15.11 0.04 -21.08
N ILE A 419 -15.81 0.23 -19.95
CA ILE A 419 -15.36 1.13 -18.88
C ILE A 419 -13.94 0.79 -18.47
N PHE A 420 -13.66 -0.51 -18.36
CA PHE A 420 -12.41 -1.02 -17.78
C PHE A 420 -11.22 -0.98 -18.75
N LEU A 421 -11.44 -0.72 -20.04
CA LEU A 421 -10.36 -0.44 -21.00
C LEU A 421 -9.59 0.84 -20.65
N SER A 422 -10.19 1.77 -19.91
CA SER A 422 -9.52 2.94 -19.38
C SER A 422 -8.30 2.59 -18.51
N TYR A 423 -8.30 1.43 -17.84
CA TYR A 423 -7.20 0.97 -16.99
C TYR A 423 -5.93 0.63 -17.80
N PRO A 424 -5.94 -0.36 -18.71
CA PRO A 424 -4.74 -0.71 -19.48
C PRO A 424 -4.23 0.45 -20.33
N ILE A 425 -5.11 1.25 -20.93
CA ILE A 425 -4.73 2.44 -21.69
C ILE A 425 -3.92 3.39 -20.82
N SER A 426 -4.44 3.73 -19.62
CA SER A 426 -3.76 4.64 -18.71
C SER A 426 -2.43 4.06 -18.19
N TRP A 427 -2.37 2.77 -17.90
CA TRP A 427 -1.15 2.11 -17.41
C TRP A 427 -0.05 2.09 -18.48
N ILE A 428 -0.40 1.77 -19.73
CA ILE A 428 0.58 1.73 -20.84
C ILE A 428 1.12 3.12 -21.12
N ILE A 429 0.26 4.14 -21.23
CA ILE A 429 0.70 5.52 -21.48
C ILE A 429 1.63 5.99 -20.36
N THR A 430 1.23 5.76 -19.11
CA THR A 430 2.05 6.14 -17.96
C THR A 430 3.38 5.39 -17.92
N PHE A 431 3.37 4.09 -18.20
CA PHE A 431 4.58 3.30 -18.29
C PHE A 431 5.58 3.86 -19.31
N LEU A 432 5.12 4.19 -20.53
CA LEU A 432 5.96 4.75 -21.58
C LEU A 432 6.60 6.08 -21.15
N MET A 433 5.83 6.95 -20.49
CA MET A 433 6.32 8.22 -19.98
C MET A 433 7.32 8.06 -18.84
N LEU A 434 7.08 7.11 -17.93
CA LEU A 434 8.00 6.77 -16.86
C LEU A 434 9.29 6.11 -17.40
N LEU A 435 9.18 5.26 -18.42
CA LEU A 435 10.33 4.65 -19.09
C LEU A 435 11.23 5.70 -19.75
N PHE A 436 10.63 6.65 -20.49
CA PHE A 436 11.36 7.78 -21.07
C PHE A 436 12.09 8.58 -19.98
N SER A 437 11.40 8.86 -18.89
CA SER A 437 11.97 9.58 -17.74
C SER A 437 13.12 8.82 -17.09
N PHE A 438 12.99 7.51 -16.96
CA PHE A 438 14.04 6.66 -16.39
C PHE A 438 15.30 6.66 -17.28
N ILE A 439 15.12 6.53 -18.60
CA ILE A 439 16.23 6.61 -19.57
C ILE A 439 16.93 7.96 -19.48
N PHE A 440 16.16 9.06 -19.42
CA PHE A 440 16.69 10.41 -19.28
C PHE A 440 17.48 10.61 -17.98
N VAL A 441 16.94 10.12 -16.84
CA VAL A 441 17.63 10.22 -15.55
C VAL A 441 18.94 9.42 -15.57
N ILE A 442 18.91 8.18 -16.05
CA ILE A 442 20.11 7.33 -16.12
C ILE A 442 21.17 7.90 -17.07
N SER A 443 20.78 8.56 -18.15
CA SER A 443 21.75 9.17 -19.06
C SER A 443 22.53 10.34 -18.43
N LYS A 444 21.94 10.99 -17.43
CA LYS A 444 22.59 12.07 -16.65
C LYS A 444 23.44 11.58 -15.47
N GLU A 445 23.25 10.35 -15.05
CA GLU A 445 23.97 9.73 -13.92
C GLU A 445 25.24 8.96 -14.39
N LYS A 446 25.46 8.84 -15.71
CA LYS A 446 26.71 8.37 -16.33
C LYS A 446 27.73 9.49 -16.39
#